data_dfbafd7463e848e696894e574945247a
#
_entry.id   dfbafd7463e848e696894e574945247a
#
_cell.length_a   1.000
_cell.length_b   1.000
_cell.length_c   1.000
_cell.angle_alpha   90.00
_cell.angle_beta   90.00
_cell.angle_gamma   90.00
#
_symmetry.space_group_name_H-M   'P 1'
#
loop_
_entity.id
_entity.type
_entity.pdbx_description
1 polymer ?
#
loop_
_entity_poly.entity_id
_entity_poly.type
_entity_poly.pdbx_seq_one_letter_code
_entity_poly.pdbx_strand_id
1 'polypeptide(L)'
;SIQVHPDDAYAQQYEHEPDGKTEMWYILEAEPGASLIYGFSKPMQPEQLDTCLKENTILSYLQKIPVKKGDVFLIPAGTVHAIGAGIVLAEIQQRSNLTYRLYDYNRTDATGKKRPLHVEKAKAVIQFSANQPPQMKQPMQQKNGYRVQCLCKCPYFCTTLLTIQTACDWTNYQPDSDTFQVLLCISGSGTMQTKENALSFQKGDCIFLPAHSSMERLTGTAELLQITG
;
A
#
# COMPACT_ATOMS: atom_id res chain seq x y z
N SER A 1 -4.12 -14.82 1.84
CA SER A 1 -5.27 -14.87 2.78
C SER A 1 -6.13 -13.64 2.69
N ILE A 2 -7.38 -13.76 3.06
CA ILE A 2 -8.23 -12.63 3.37
C ILE A 2 -7.92 -12.19 4.79
N GLN A 3 -7.67 -10.91 5.00
CA GLN A 3 -7.15 -10.35 6.23
C GLN A 3 -7.73 -8.98 6.53
N VAL A 4 -7.52 -8.52 7.75
CA VAL A 4 -7.84 -7.18 8.24
C VAL A 4 -6.79 -6.74 9.24
N HIS A 5 -6.61 -5.44 9.39
CA HIS A 5 -5.66 -4.83 10.31
C HIS A 5 -6.37 -3.94 11.32
N PRO A 6 -5.86 -3.87 12.58
CA PRO A 6 -6.38 -2.95 13.59
C PRO A 6 -5.94 -1.51 13.30
N ASP A 7 -6.65 -0.56 13.90
CA ASP A 7 -6.20 0.82 14.04
C ASP A 7 -5.23 0.99 15.22
N ASP A 8 -4.68 2.22 15.38
CA ASP A 8 -3.71 2.51 16.43
C ASP A 8 -4.30 2.31 17.83
N ALA A 9 -5.55 2.70 18.05
CA ALA A 9 -6.19 2.58 19.35
C ALA A 9 -6.34 1.10 19.79
N TYR A 10 -6.77 0.25 18.87
CA TYR A 10 -6.88 -1.18 19.14
C TYR A 10 -5.50 -1.83 19.33
N ALA A 11 -4.51 -1.47 18.48
CA ALA A 11 -3.15 -1.97 18.57
C ALA A 11 -2.52 -1.65 19.93
N GLN A 12 -2.66 -0.42 20.41
CA GLN A 12 -2.14 0.01 21.70
C GLN A 12 -2.83 -0.67 22.88
N GLN A 13 -4.15 -0.79 22.82
CA GLN A 13 -4.93 -1.31 23.93
C GLN A 13 -4.83 -2.83 24.08
N TYR A 14 -4.84 -3.59 22.99
CA TYR A 14 -4.99 -5.04 23.02
C TYR A 14 -3.77 -5.82 22.54
N GLU A 15 -2.90 -5.20 21.74
CA GLU A 15 -1.68 -5.87 21.25
C GLU A 15 -0.41 -5.31 21.88
N HIS A 16 -0.51 -4.19 22.61
CA HIS A 16 0.62 -3.47 23.20
C HIS A 16 1.65 -3.01 22.16
N GLU A 17 1.17 -2.75 20.94
CA GLU A 17 1.96 -2.24 19.83
C GLU A 17 1.62 -0.76 19.58
N PRO A 18 2.59 0.08 19.20
CA PRO A 18 2.37 1.52 19.06
C PRO A 18 1.47 1.87 17.87
N ASP A 19 1.52 1.08 16.80
CA ASP A 19 0.93 1.41 15.52
C ASP A 19 -0.08 0.33 15.07
N GLY A 20 -1.23 0.79 14.58
CA GLY A 20 -2.13 0.00 13.74
C GLY A 20 -1.55 -0.19 12.34
N LYS A 21 -2.38 -0.62 11.38
CA LYS A 21 -1.88 -0.88 10.04
C LYS A 21 -2.84 -0.35 8.97
N THR A 22 -2.63 0.89 8.57
CA THR A 22 -3.18 1.47 7.36
C THR A 22 -2.18 1.27 6.23
N GLU A 23 -2.66 0.85 5.07
CA GLU A 23 -1.84 0.53 3.89
C GLU A 23 -2.29 1.34 2.68
N MET A 24 -1.40 1.47 1.71
CA MET A 24 -1.67 1.94 0.36
C MET A 24 -1.01 0.98 -0.64
N TRP A 25 -1.75 0.60 -1.66
CA TRP A 25 -1.25 -0.25 -2.75
C TRP A 25 -1.19 0.54 -4.06
N TYR A 26 -0.06 0.46 -4.74
CA TYR A 26 0.11 0.93 -6.11
C TYR A 26 0.34 -0.27 -7.02
N ILE A 27 -0.54 -0.47 -8.01
CA ILE A 27 -0.46 -1.62 -8.91
C ILE A 27 0.63 -1.39 -9.95
N LEU A 28 1.70 -2.17 -9.87
CA LEU A 28 2.84 -2.13 -10.81
C LEU A 28 2.55 -2.91 -12.08
N GLU A 29 1.98 -4.13 -11.93
CA GLU A 29 1.62 -5.02 -13.02
C GLU A 29 0.35 -5.79 -12.63
N ALA A 30 -0.51 -6.06 -13.60
CA ALA A 30 -1.70 -6.88 -13.42
C ALA A 30 -1.96 -7.70 -14.68
N GLU A 31 -2.17 -9.00 -14.52
CA GLU A 31 -2.62 -9.89 -15.60
C GLU A 31 -4.07 -9.58 -16.01
N PRO A 32 -4.47 -9.89 -17.26
CA PRO A 32 -5.86 -9.76 -17.67
C PRO A 32 -6.82 -10.51 -16.73
N GLY A 33 -7.82 -9.80 -16.20
CA GLY A 33 -8.80 -10.36 -15.26
C GLY A 33 -8.34 -10.42 -13.80
N ALA A 34 -7.14 -9.94 -13.47
CA ALA A 34 -6.68 -9.83 -12.10
C ALA A 34 -7.60 -8.92 -11.28
N SER A 35 -7.84 -9.28 -10.04
CA SER A 35 -8.70 -8.53 -9.12
C SER A 35 -8.21 -8.67 -7.69
N LEU A 36 -8.49 -7.67 -6.87
CA LEU A 36 -8.29 -7.70 -5.43
C LEU A 36 -9.63 -7.79 -4.69
N ILE A 37 -9.56 -8.14 -3.41
CA ILE A 37 -10.69 -8.04 -2.50
C ILE A 37 -10.55 -6.75 -1.71
N TYR A 38 -11.65 -5.97 -1.61
CA TYR A 38 -11.71 -4.72 -0.88
C TYR A 38 -13.07 -4.57 -0.18
N GLY A 39 -13.11 -4.87 1.11
CA GLY A 39 -14.30 -4.76 1.94
C GLY A 39 -15.44 -5.68 1.52
N PHE A 40 -16.62 -5.33 2.00
CA PHE A 40 -17.86 -6.06 1.71
C PHE A 40 -18.60 -5.44 0.52
N SER A 41 -19.22 -6.28 -0.30
CA SER A 41 -20.09 -5.85 -1.41
C SER A 41 -21.44 -5.31 -0.93
N LYS A 42 -21.86 -5.71 0.26
CA LYS A 42 -23.06 -5.28 0.97
C LYS A 42 -22.82 -5.30 2.48
N PRO A 43 -23.53 -4.50 3.28
CA PRO A 43 -23.41 -4.57 4.75
C PRO A 43 -23.61 -5.99 5.27
N MET A 44 -22.83 -6.37 6.25
CA MET A 44 -22.90 -7.67 6.93
C MET A 44 -23.06 -7.44 8.44
N GLN A 45 -23.81 -8.31 9.10
CA GLN A 45 -23.86 -8.32 10.57
C GLN A 45 -22.74 -9.22 11.12
N PRO A 46 -22.13 -8.87 12.27
CA PRO A 46 -21.06 -9.66 12.86
C PRO A 46 -21.40 -11.15 13.05
N GLU A 47 -22.67 -11.46 13.40
CA GLU A 47 -23.13 -12.82 13.63
C GLU A 47 -23.17 -13.66 12.34
N GLN A 48 -23.37 -13.02 11.20
CA GLN A 48 -23.35 -13.69 9.89
C GLN A 48 -21.94 -14.15 9.49
N LEU A 49 -20.90 -13.48 9.99
CA LEU A 49 -19.52 -13.81 9.67
C LEU A 49 -19.15 -15.23 10.07
N ASP A 50 -19.52 -15.65 11.28
CA ASP A 50 -19.23 -16.99 11.80
C ASP A 50 -19.89 -18.07 10.93
N THR A 51 -21.13 -17.85 10.54
CA THR A 51 -21.85 -18.76 9.64
C THR A 51 -21.17 -18.84 8.29
N CYS A 52 -20.83 -17.69 7.68
CA CYS A 52 -20.17 -17.63 6.38
C CYS A 52 -18.79 -18.30 6.38
N LEU A 53 -18.04 -18.18 7.48
CA LEU A 53 -16.74 -18.83 7.62
C LEU A 53 -16.87 -20.36 7.77
N LYS A 54 -17.83 -20.84 8.58
CA LYS A 54 -18.13 -22.27 8.72
C LYS A 54 -18.59 -22.92 7.42
N GLU A 55 -19.44 -22.22 6.68
CA GLU A 55 -20.00 -22.69 5.40
C GLU A 55 -19.10 -22.42 4.20
N ASN A 56 -17.94 -21.76 4.38
CA ASN A 56 -17.03 -21.32 3.32
C ASN A 56 -17.70 -20.40 2.27
N THR A 57 -18.71 -19.62 2.66
CA THR A 57 -19.46 -18.72 1.79
C THR A 57 -19.01 -17.26 1.85
N ILE A 58 -18.01 -16.94 2.68
CA ILE A 58 -17.53 -15.56 2.90
C ILE A 58 -17.21 -14.82 1.61
N LEU A 59 -16.70 -15.51 0.59
CA LEU A 59 -16.32 -14.91 -0.70
C LEU A 59 -17.50 -14.27 -1.45
N SER A 60 -18.73 -14.71 -1.20
CA SER A 60 -19.95 -14.14 -1.83
C SER A 60 -20.37 -12.80 -1.22
N TYR A 61 -19.79 -12.43 -0.08
CA TYR A 61 -20.05 -11.17 0.61
C TYR A 61 -18.95 -10.13 0.36
N LEU A 62 -17.80 -10.56 -0.16
CA LEU A 62 -16.65 -9.69 -0.38
C LEU A 62 -16.69 -9.06 -1.76
N GLN A 63 -16.25 -7.80 -1.82
CA GLN A 63 -16.18 -7.06 -3.08
C GLN A 63 -14.89 -7.43 -3.81
N LYS A 64 -15.03 -7.88 -5.06
CA LYS A 64 -13.91 -8.06 -6.00
C LYS A 64 -13.81 -6.85 -6.90
N ILE A 65 -12.62 -6.23 -6.95
CA ILE A 65 -12.35 -5.06 -7.77
C ILE A 65 -11.32 -5.45 -8.83
N PRO A 66 -11.66 -5.40 -10.13
CA PRO A 66 -10.69 -5.56 -11.21
C PRO A 66 -9.61 -4.48 -11.11
N VAL A 67 -8.38 -4.84 -11.40
CA VAL A 67 -7.24 -3.92 -11.30
C VAL A 67 -6.42 -3.87 -12.59
N LYS A 68 -5.75 -2.75 -12.80
CA LYS A 68 -4.77 -2.54 -13.86
C LYS A 68 -3.57 -1.75 -13.35
N LYS A 69 -2.47 -1.79 -14.08
CA LYS A 69 -1.28 -0.98 -13.79
C LYS A 69 -1.66 0.48 -13.56
N GLY A 70 -1.10 1.07 -12.51
CA GLY A 70 -1.29 2.46 -12.12
C GLY A 70 -2.52 2.71 -11.22
N ASP A 71 -3.31 1.68 -10.90
CA ASP A 71 -4.38 1.82 -9.92
C ASP A 71 -3.81 2.00 -8.51
N VAL A 72 -4.52 2.76 -7.68
CA VAL A 72 -4.16 3.12 -6.31
C VAL A 72 -5.30 2.77 -5.37
N PHE A 73 -4.98 2.10 -4.27
CA PHE A 73 -5.94 1.74 -3.23
C PHE A 73 -5.39 2.13 -1.87
N LEU A 74 -6.09 2.98 -1.15
CA LEU A 74 -5.88 3.15 0.29
C LEU A 74 -6.70 2.08 1.01
N ILE A 75 -6.07 1.36 1.91
CA ILE A 75 -6.66 0.32 2.76
C ILE A 75 -6.65 0.81 4.21
N PRO A 76 -7.68 1.54 4.66
CA PRO A 76 -7.78 1.95 6.05
C PRO A 76 -7.87 0.73 6.96
N ALA A 77 -7.37 0.85 8.19
CA ALA A 77 -7.60 -0.14 9.24
C ALA A 77 -9.09 -0.53 9.32
N GLY A 78 -9.37 -1.79 9.61
CA GLY A 78 -10.72 -2.36 9.63
C GLY A 78 -11.26 -2.82 8.27
N THR A 79 -10.60 -2.49 7.16
CA THR A 79 -11.02 -2.94 5.83
C THR A 79 -10.56 -4.38 5.58
N VAL A 80 -11.51 -5.28 5.31
CA VAL A 80 -11.19 -6.66 4.88
C VAL A 80 -10.63 -6.62 3.46
N HIS A 81 -9.46 -7.23 3.23
CA HIS A 81 -8.81 -7.16 1.92
C HIS A 81 -7.97 -8.39 1.59
N ALA A 82 -7.68 -8.57 0.31
CA ALA A 82 -6.71 -9.56 -0.17
C ALA A 82 -6.23 -9.21 -1.57
N ILE A 83 -4.96 -9.50 -1.85
CA ILE A 83 -4.38 -9.44 -3.19
C ILE A 83 -4.73 -10.73 -3.92
N GLY A 84 -5.27 -10.59 -5.14
CA GLY A 84 -5.55 -11.71 -6.03
C GLY A 84 -4.31 -12.20 -6.78
N ALA A 85 -4.50 -13.25 -7.57
CA ALA A 85 -3.44 -13.76 -8.45
C ALA A 85 -3.14 -12.79 -9.60
N GLY A 86 -1.93 -12.85 -10.15
CA GLY A 86 -1.51 -12.07 -11.32
C GLY A 86 -1.29 -10.59 -11.03
N ILE A 87 -1.03 -10.19 -9.78
CA ILE A 87 -0.80 -8.80 -9.37
C ILE A 87 0.60 -8.66 -8.81
N VAL A 88 1.33 -7.65 -9.30
CA VAL A 88 2.54 -7.12 -8.66
C VAL A 88 2.23 -5.70 -8.21
N LEU A 89 2.46 -5.41 -6.95
CA LEU A 89 2.17 -4.10 -6.37
C LEU A 89 3.29 -3.60 -5.45
N ALA A 90 3.35 -2.30 -5.23
CA ALA A 90 4.08 -1.69 -4.15
C ALA A 90 3.10 -1.43 -3.00
N GLU A 91 3.43 -1.94 -1.82
CA GLU A 91 2.68 -1.71 -0.59
C GLU A 91 3.44 -0.72 0.29
N ILE A 92 2.78 0.36 0.65
CA ILE A 92 3.25 1.35 1.61
C ILE A 92 2.33 1.29 2.81
N GLN A 93 2.89 1.15 4.02
CA GLN A 93 2.12 0.90 5.23
C GLN A 93 2.72 1.58 6.46
N GLN A 94 1.94 1.68 7.53
CA GLN A 94 2.47 1.99 8.86
C GLN A 94 3.49 0.93 9.30
N ARG A 95 4.36 1.26 10.24
CA ARG A 95 5.36 0.37 10.82
C ARG A 95 4.70 -0.67 11.74
N SER A 96 3.92 -1.57 11.18
CA SER A 96 3.19 -2.59 11.92
C SER A 96 3.18 -3.93 11.17
N ASN A 97 3.23 -5.02 11.92
CA ASN A 97 3.09 -6.39 11.41
C ASN A 97 1.75 -7.02 11.83
N LEU A 98 0.86 -6.25 12.48
CA LEU A 98 -0.41 -6.75 12.96
C LEU A 98 -1.32 -7.14 11.80
N THR A 99 -1.62 -8.44 11.71
CA THR A 99 -2.44 -9.00 10.64
C THR A 99 -3.38 -10.06 11.21
N TYR A 100 -4.68 -9.84 11.10
CA TYR A 100 -5.68 -10.80 11.50
C TYR A 100 -6.20 -11.53 10.27
N ARG A 101 -5.79 -12.80 10.14
CA ARG A 101 -6.22 -13.69 9.05
C ARG A 101 -7.63 -14.16 9.32
N LEU A 102 -8.54 -13.77 8.43
CA LEU A 102 -9.95 -14.10 8.52
C LEU A 102 -10.27 -15.41 7.79
N TYR A 103 -9.70 -15.61 6.60
CA TYR A 103 -9.94 -16.78 5.77
C TYR A 103 -8.72 -17.09 4.91
N ASP A 104 -8.38 -18.38 4.75
CA ASP A 104 -7.18 -18.80 4.02
C ASP A 104 -7.46 -19.90 2.98
N TYR A 105 -8.67 -19.93 2.42
CA TYR A 105 -9.06 -20.86 1.35
C TYR A 105 -8.84 -22.34 1.73
N ASN A 106 -8.84 -22.65 3.01
CA ASN A 106 -8.51 -23.99 3.55
C ASN A 106 -7.14 -24.53 3.12
N ARG A 107 -6.20 -23.65 2.74
CA ARG A 107 -4.85 -24.05 2.30
C ARG A 107 -4.09 -24.72 3.43
N THR A 108 -3.28 -25.71 3.04
CA THR A 108 -2.33 -26.37 3.92
C THR A 108 -0.90 -26.16 3.40
N ASP A 109 0.08 -26.18 4.28
CA ASP A 109 1.49 -26.25 3.92
C ASP A 109 1.88 -27.66 3.45
N ALA A 110 3.15 -27.86 3.11
CA ALA A 110 3.69 -29.16 2.66
C ALA A 110 3.54 -30.27 3.70
N THR A 111 3.33 -29.94 4.97
CA THR A 111 3.09 -30.89 6.08
C THR A 111 1.62 -31.17 6.33
N GLY A 112 0.71 -30.57 5.56
CA GLY A 112 -0.74 -30.67 5.75
C GLY A 112 -1.31 -29.74 6.82
N LYS A 113 -0.51 -28.86 7.42
CA LYS A 113 -0.95 -27.94 8.47
C LYS A 113 -1.55 -26.65 7.89
N LYS A 114 -2.71 -26.24 8.41
CA LYS A 114 -3.33 -24.95 8.08
C LYS A 114 -2.67 -23.82 8.87
N ARG A 115 -2.60 -22.62 8.26
CA ARG A 115 -2.22 -21.41 8.99
C ARG A 115 -3.31 -21.03 10.01
N PRO A 116 -2.96 -20.55 11.20
CA PRO A 116 -3.96 -20.13 12.18
C PRO A 116 -4.78 -18.96 11.65
N LEU A 117 -6.06 -18.97 11.94
CA LEU A 117 -6.99 -17.87 11.73
C LEU A 117 -7.13 -17.06 13.02
N HIS A 118 -7.44 -15.78 12.91
CA HIS A 118 -7.58 -14.84 14.02
C HIS A 118 -9.00 -14.26 14.04
N VAL A 119 -10.02 -15.10 13.95
CA VAL A 119 -11.41 -14.71 13.68
C VAL A 119 -11.94 -13.73 14.72
N GLU A 120 -11.74 -13.98 16.01
CA GLU A 120 -12.26 -13.10 17.08
C GLU A 120 -11.57 -11.71 17.06
N LYS A 121 -10.25 -11.67 16.87
CA LYS A 121 -9.53 -10.40 16.70
C LYS A 121 -9.96 -9.66 15.45
N ALA A 122 -10.16 -10.39 14.35
CA ALA A 122 -10.67 -9.80 13.10
C ALA A 122 -12.06 -9.19 13.29
N LYS A 123 -12.99 -9.91 13.94
CA LYS A 123 -14.35 -9.41 14.23
C LYS A 123 -14.34 -8.12 15.04
N ALA A 124 -13.40 -8.00 15.98
CA ALA A 124 -13.30 -6.81 16.84
C ALA A 124 -12.90 -5.54 16.09
N VAL A 125 -12.23 -5.67 14.92
CA VAL A 125 -11.70 -4.53 14.17
C VAL A 125 -12.36 -4.32 12.80
N ILE A 126 -13.12 -5.29 12.29
CA ILE A 126 -13.75 -5.21 10.96
C ILE A 126 -14.78 -4.08 10.88
N GLN A 127 -14.69 -3.31 9.80
CA GLN A 127 -15.77 -2.41 9.36
C GLN A 127 -16.76 -3.21 8.51
N PHE A 128 -17.92 -3.56 9.08
CA PHE A 128 -18.95 -4.41 8.46
C PHE A 128 -19.82 -3.71 7.42
N SER A 129 -19.61 -2.42 7.18
CA SER A 129 -20.31 -1.67 6.13
C SER A 129 -19.78 -2.04 4.73
N ALA A 130 -20.61 -1.84 3.71
CA ALA A 130 -20.13 -1.88 2.33
C ALA A 130 -19.17 -0.71 2.08
N ASN A 131 -17.99 -1.01 1.56
CA ASN A 131 -16.94 -0.02 1.38
C ASN A 131 -16.58 0.15 -0.10
N GLN A 132 -16.28 1.38 -0.48
CA GLN A 132 -15.66 1.71 -1.77
C GLN A 132 -14.27 2.26 -1.53
N PRO A 133 -13.27 1.91 -2.36
CA PRO A 133 -11.95 2.51 -2.25
C PRO A 133 -12.04 4.03 -2.40
N PRO A 134 -11.46 4.80 -1.46
CA PRO A 134 -11.44 6.25 -1.59
C PRO A 134 -10.61 6.69 -2.80
N GLN A 135 -11.11 7.71 -3.51
CA GLN A 135 -10.39 8.30 -4.64
C GLN A 135 -9.29 9.24 -4.11
N MET A 136 -8.07 8.73 -4.04
CA MET A 136 -6.92 9.46 -3.47
C MET A 136 -6.07 10.17 -4.53
N LYS A 137 -6.05 9.63 -5.75
CA LYS A 137 -5.16 10.06 -6.82
C LYS A 137 -5.52 11.46 -7.33
N GLN A 138 -4.58 12.39 -7.21
CA GLN A 138 -4.75 13.76 -7.70
C GLN A 138 -4.34 13.91 -9.18
N PRO A 139 -4.71 15.00 -9.84
CA PRO A 139 -4.25 15.28 -11.19
C PRO A 139 -2.72 15.34 -11.29
N MET A 140 -2.19 14.84 -12.41
CA MET A 140 -0.78 14.93 -12.74
C MET A 140 -0.40 16.40 -12.98
N GLN A 141 0.70 16.83 -12.40
CA GLN A 141 1.26 18.17 -12.59
C GLN A 141 2.55 18.09 -13.41
N GLN A 142 2.65 18.91 -14.44
CA GLN A 142 3.89 19.06 -15.21
C GLN A 142 4.80 20.07 -14.49
N LYS A 143 6.05 19.71 -14.33
CA LYS A 143 7.14 20.54 -13.81
C LYS A 143 8.28 20.62 -14.85
N ASN A 144 9.30 21.41 -14.57
CA ASN A 144 10.47 21.48 -15.44
C ASN A 144 11.31 20.21 -15.32
N GLY A 145 11.33 19.41 -16.40
CA GLY A 145 12.09 18.14 -16.46
C GLY A 145 11.41 16.91 -15.86
N TYR A 146 10.26 17.04 -15.18
CA TYR A 146 9.55 15.91 -14.57
C TYR A 146 8.03 16.14 -14.44
N ARG A 147 7.31 15.07 -14.15
CA ARG A 147 5.89 15.13 -13.77
C ARG A 147 5.73 14.59 -12.35
N VAL A 148 4.76 15.12 -11.64
CA VAL A 148 4.47 14.73 -10.26
C VAL A 148 2.98 14.49 -10.07
N GLN A 149 2.63 13.42 -9.37
CA GLN A 149 1.25 13.09 -9.04
C GLN A 149 1.16 12.57 -7.61
N CYS A 150 0.44 13.28 -6.74
CA CYS A 150 0.10 12.72 -5.44
C CYS A 150 -0.86 11.54 -5.64
N LEU A 151 -0.44 10.35 -5.23
CA LEU A 151 -1.20 9.11 -5.32
C LEU A 151 -2.07 8.90 -4.09
N CYS A 152 -1.48 9.16 -2.91
CA CYS A 152 -2.14 8.98 -1.63
C CYS A 152 -1.54 9.94 -0.61
N LYS A 153 -2.39 10.55 0.19
CA LYS A 153 -1.99 11.29 1.40
C LYS A 153 -2.93 10.92 2.53
N CYS A 154 -2.39 10.40 3.61
CA CYS A 154 -3.12 10.05 4.82
C CYS A 154 -2.34 10.56 6.05
N PRO A 155 -2.84 10.40 7.28
CA PRO A 155 -2.12 10.86 8.48
C PRO A 155 -0.76 10.20 8.71
N TYR A 156 -0.48 9.08 8.07
CA TYR A 156 0.69 8.25 8.35
C TYR A 156 1.79 8.36 7.30
N PHE A 157 1.42 8.66 6.06
CA PHE A 157 2.37 8.79 4.95
C PHE A 157 1.76 9.56 3.78
N CYS A 158 2.65 10.09 2.94
CA CYS A 158 2.31 10.63 1.65
C CYS A 158 3.11 9.88 0.57
N THR A 159 2.42 9.42 -0.49
CA THR A 159 3.04 8.76 -1.64
C THR A 159 2.79 9.55 -2.91
N THR A 160 3.86 9.86 -3.61
CA THR A 160 3.85 10.64 -4.85
C THR A 160 4.55 9.86 -5.96
N LEU A 161 3.96 9.82 -7.15
CA LEU A 161 4.60 9.31 -8.36
C LEU A 161 5.39 10.45 -9.02
N LEU A 162 6.68 10.23 -9.21
CA LEU A 162 7.58 11.09 -9.96
C LEU A 162 7.90 10.41 -11.29
N THR A 163 7.71 11.10 -12.40
CA THR A 163 8.12 10.64 -13.73
C THR A 163 9.19 11.57 -14.26
N ILE A 164 10.42 11.08 -14.38
CA ILE A 164 11.58 11.80 -14.88
C ILE A 164 11.77 11.42 -16.34
N GLN A 165 11.89 12.41 -17.21
CA GLN A 165 12.11 12.21 -18.65
C GLN A 165 13.43 12.80 -19.13
N THR A 166 14.00 13.70 -18.35
CA THR A 166 15.29 14.37 -18.62
C THR A 166 15.92 14.75 -17.27
N ALA A 167 17.06 15.42 -17.31
CA ALA A 167 17.63 16.00 -16.10
C ALA A 167 16.65 17.01 -15.48
N CYS A 168 16.34 16.86 -14.21
CA CYS A 168 15.56 17.82 -13.43
C CYS A 168 16.40 18.37 -12.27
N ASP A 169 16.31 19.68 -12.09
CA ASP A 169 16.85 20.36 -10.93
C ASP A 169 15.90 20.12 -9.76
N TRP A 170 16.42 19.55 -8.70
CA TRP A 170 15.65 19.16 -7.52
C TRP A 170 15.75 20.19 -6.39
N THR A 171 16.61 21.18 -6.51
CA THR A 171 16.85 22.20 -5.47
C THR A 171 15.59 22.97 -5.07
N ASN A 172 14.62 23.09 -5.98
CA ASN A 172 13.35 23.77 -5.76
C ASN A 172 12.19 22.82 -5.38
N TYR A 173 12.42 21.52 -5.33
CA TYR A 173 11.49 20.52 -4.87
C TYR A 173 12.04 19.94 -3.55
N GLN A 174 11.75 20.63 -2.46
CA GLN A 174 11.98 20.07 -1.13
C GLN A 174 10.62 19.62 -0.62
N PRO A 175 10.28 18.31 -0.65
CA PRO A 175 9.26 17.81 0.23
C PRO A 175 9.70 18.09 1.66
N ASP A 176 8.76 18.13 2.57
CA ASP A 176 8.99 18.42 3.98
C ASP A 176 10.34 17.85 4.46
N SER A 177 11.31 18.73 4.72
CA SER A 177 12.68 18.32 5.07
C SER A 177 12.78 17.72 6.46
N ASP A 178 11.72 17.82 7.26
CA ASP A 178 11.71 17.41 8.66
C ASP A 178 11.44 15.91 8.83
N THR A 179 11.09 15.20 7.75
CA THR A 179 10.91 13.76 7.75
C THR A 179 11.83 13.07 6.74
N PHE A 180 11.98 11.76 6.88
CA PHE A 180 12.71 10.94 5.90
C PHE A 180 11.94 10.83 4.59
N GLN A 181 12.66 10.43 3.53
CA GLN A 181 12.06 10.10 2.24
C GLN A 181 12.56 8.74 1.78
N VAL A 182 11.69 8.02 1.08
CA VAL A 182 12.05 6.81 0.35
C VAL A 182 11.74 7.00 -1.12
N LEU A 183 12.70 6.71 -1.99
CA LEU A 183 12.51 6.67 -3.44
C LEU A 183 12.61 5.22 -3.90
N LEU A 184 11.48 4.64 -4.30
CA LEU A 184 11.41 3.32 -4.90
C LEU A 184 11.35 3.47 -6.43
N CYS A 185 12.39 3.00 -7.14
CA CYS A 185 12.39 3.00 -8.60
C CYS A 185 11.52 1.86 -9.14
N ILE A 186 10.39 2.22 -9.74
CA ILE A 186 9.43 1.24 -10.29
C ILE A 186 9.60 1.00 -11.79
N SER A 187 10.32 1.89 -12.49
CA SER A 187 10.60 1.76 -13.92
C SER A 187 11.80 2.62 -14.32
N GLY A 188 12.59 2.13 -15.27
CA GLY A 188 13.72 2.87 -15.84
C GLY A 188 14.95 2.90 -14.94
N SER A 189 15.80 3.92 -15.13
CA SER A 189 17.04 4.12 -14.41
C SER A 189 17.48 5.58 -14.44
N GLY A 190 18.41 5.93 -13.56
CA GLY A 190 18.93 7.29 -13.50
C GLY A 190 20.08 7.45 -12.51
N THR A 191 20.41 8.70 -12.22
CA THR A 191 21.39 9.08 -11.22
C THR A 191 20.82 10.18 -10.33
N MET A 192 20.94 9.99 -9.03
CA MET A 192 20.65 10.98 -8.01
C MET A 192 21.97 11.63 -7.58
N GLN A 193 22.02 12.95 -7.58
CA GLN A 193 23.18 13.73 -7.17
C GLN A 193 22.86 14.51 -5.90
N THR A 194 23.73 14.37 -4.91
CA THR A 194 23.81 15.22 -3.72
C THR A 194 25.00 16.14 -3.82
N LYS A 195 25.24 16.99 -2.82
CA LYS A 195 26.45 17.86 -2.79
C LYS A 195 27.77 17.08 -2.82
N GLU A 196 27.77 15.90 -2.22
CA GLU A 196 29.00 15.13 -1.98
C GLU A 196 29.13 13.92 -2.89
N ASN A 197 27.99 13.33 -3.33
CA ASN A 197 27.99 12.03 -4.00
C ASN A 197 26.98 11.98 -5.16
N ALA A 198 27.23 11.05 -6.08
CA ALA A 198 26.28 10.63 -7.10
C ALA A 198 25.97 9.14 -6.91
N LEU A 199 24.68 8.80 -6.91
CA LEU A 199 24.19 7.44 -6.78
C LEU A 199 23.37 7.06 -8.01
N SER A 200 23.81 6.04 -8.73
CA SER A 200 23.01 5.46 -9.82
C SER A 200 21.93 4.54 -9.27
N PHE A 201 20.77 4.53 -9.91
CA PHE A 201 19.66 3.67 -9.55
C PHE A 201 18.96 3.08 -10.78
N GLN A 202 18.28 1.96 -10.59
CA GLN A 202 17.51 1.26 -11.62
C GLN A 202 16.22 0.66 -11.03
N LYS A 203 15.35 0.11 -11.90
CA LYS A 203 14.11 -0.57 -11.47
C LYS A 203 14.42 -1.60 -10.37
N GLY A 204 13.71 -1.50 -9.26
CA GLY A 204 13.83 -2.35 -8.07
C GLY A 204 14.67 -1.73 -6.94
N ASP A 205 15.45 -0.70 -7.22
CA ASP A 205 16.24 -0.03 -6.18
C ASP A 205 15.36 0.83 -5.29
N CYS A 206 15.69 0.82 -4.00
CA CYS A 206 15.04 1.60 -2.96
C CYS A 206 16.09 2.48 -2.27
N ILE A 207 15.94 3.78 -2.37
CA ILE A 207 16.87 4.77 -1.81
C ILE A 207 16.21 5.41 -0.59
N PHE A 208 16.87 5.32 0.56
CA PHE A 208 16.46 5.99 1.78
C PHE A 208 17.23 7.29 1.96
N LEU A 209 16.51 8.38 2.14
CA LEU A 209 17.04 9.71 2.43
C LEU A 209 16.60 10.10 3.85
N PRO A 210 17.52 10.20 4.82
CA PRO A 210 17.21 10.72 6.15
C PRO A 210 16.61 12.13 6.09
N ALA A 211 15.95 12.55 7.17
CA ALA A 211 15.54 13.94 7.32
C ALA A 211 16.71 14.88 7.10
N HIS A 212 16.46 16.06 6.55
CA HIS A 212 17.44 17.09 6.20
C HIS A 212 18.48 16.69 5.14
N SER A 213 18.30 15.53 4.48
CA SER A 213 19.15 15.18 3.32
C SER A 213 18.90 16.15 2.17
N SER A 214 19.97 16.62 1.53
CA SER A 214 19.89 17.46 0.33
C SER A 214 20.08 16.60 -0.91
N MET A 215 19.10 16.63 -1.81
CA MET A 215 19.21 16.11 -3.16
C MET A 215 19.20 17.30 -4.11
N GLU A 216 20.19 17.39 -5.01
CA GLU A 216 20.32 18.52 -5.90
C GLU A 216 19.75 18.24 -7.29
N ARG A 217 19.97 17.03 -7.80
CA ARG A 217 19.62 16.71 -9.18
C ARG A 217 19.21 15.24 -9.32
N LEU A 218 18.18 15.01 -10.11
CA LEU A 218 17.80 13.70 -10.65
C LEU A 218 17.98 13.72 -12.16
N THR A 219 18.62 12.70 -12.72
CA THR A 219 18.80 12.55 -14.17
C THR A 219 18.40 11.15 -14.59
N GLY A 220 17.97 11.01 -15.85
CA GLY A 220 17.59 9.71 -16.41
C GLY A 220 16.18 9.69 -16.96
N THR A 221 15.69 8.48 -17.22
CA THR A 221 14.30 8.21 -17.62
C THR A 221 13.77 7.16 -16.65
N ALA A 222 12.93 7.57 -15.73
CA ALA A 222 12.49 6.72 -14.63
C ALA A 222 11.12 7.12 -14.07
N GLU A 223 10.43 6.15 -13.46
CA GLU A 223 9.30 6.37 -12.58
C GLU A 223 9.71 5.97 -11.15
N LEU A 224 9.51 6.87 -10.21
CA LEU A 224 9.84 6.68 -8.80
C LEU A 224 8.57 6.86 -7.96
N LEU A 225 8.35 5.99 -6.99
CA LEU A 225 7.45 6.28 -5.89
C LEU A 225 8.28 6.98 -4.80
N GLN A 226 7.90 8.21 -4.50
CA GLN A 226 8.43 8.96 -3.37
C GLN A 226 7.47 8.81 -2.20
N ILE A 227 7.99 8.35 -1.07
CA ILE A 227 7.23 8.13 0.16
C ILE A 227 7.84 9.01 1.25
N THR A 228 6.99 9.73 1.98
CA THR A 228 7.37 10.50 3.19
C THR A 228 6.46 10.09 4.34
N GLY A 229 6.96 10.17 5.56
CA GLY A 229 6.21 9.92 6.79
C GLY A 229 5.58 11.17 7.37
#